data_63df601b643978b5d3075bf7518df4ce
#
_entry.id   63df601b643978b5d3075bf7518df4ce
#
_cell.length_a   1.000
_cell.length_b   1.000
_cell.length_c   1.000
_cell.angle_alpha   90.00
_cell.angle_beta   90.00
_cell.angle_gamma   90.00
#
_symmetry.space_group_name_H-M   'P 1'
#
loop_
_entity.id
_entity.type
_entity.pdbx_description
1 polymer ?
#
loop_
_entity_poly.entity_id
_entity_poly.type
_entity_poly.pdbx_seq_one_letter_code
_entity_poly.pdbx_strand_id
1 'polypeptide(L)'
;MSLKKSTNRSLLNEKHLKGVISEIKATEILIKNGFLVYKNVSAHGMVDIVAIDDLGKIYLIDVKTISFRKTYFSPADKIIRRIPSDDQKKLGVVLMIIDGESFAFSPVDCALSKKIKFILCF
;
A
#
# COMPACT_ATOMS: atom_id res chain seq x y z
N MET A 1 35.40 -2.37 14.66
CA MET A 1 34.67 -2.91 14.36
C MET A 1 34.04 -2.80 13.16
N SER A 2 34.19 -3.46 12.42
CA SER A 2 33.54 -3.38 11.27
C SER A 2 32.17 -3.42 11.45
N LEU A 3 31.83 -3.16 12.62
CA LEU A 3 30.49 -3.05 12.81
C LEU A 3 29.88 -2.09 11.91
N LYS A 4 30.61 -1.12 11.46
CA LYS A 4 30.01 -0.17 10.60
C LYS A 4 29.34 -0.80 9.43
N LYS A 5 29.98 -1.76 8.83
CA LYS A 5 29.32 -2.40 7.73
C LYS A 5 28.17 -3.23 8.17
N SER A 6 28.34 -3.91 9.26
CA SER A 6 27.24 -4.70 9.74
C SER A 6 26.13 -3.84 10.25
N THR A 7 26.44 -2.69 10.82
CA THR A 7 25.39 -1.83 11.30
C THR A 7 24.56 -1.24 10.16
N ASN A 8 25.14 -1.19 8.96
CA ASN A 8 24.39 -0.69 7.85
C ASN A 8 23.51 -1.75 7.21
N ARG A 9 23.59 -2.97 7.72
CA ARG A 9 22.77 -4.00 7.15
C ARG A 9 21.52 -4.16 7.94
N SER A 10 20.41 -4.04 7.28
CA SER A 10 19.14 -4.36 7.88
C SER A 10 19.00 -5.87 7.97
N LEU A 11 18.28 -6.35 8.97
CA LEU A 11 17.90 -7.75 9.03
C LEU A 11 16.90 -8.10 7.96
N LEU A 12 16.24 -7.11 7.40
CA LEU A 12 15.36 -7.29 6.26
C LEU A 12 16.10 -6.84 5.02
N ASN A 13 15.90 -7.51 3.90
CA ASN A 13 16.46 -7.02 2.68
C ASN A 13 15.72 -5.74 2.28
N GLU A 14 16.30 -5.00 1.36
CA GLU A 14 15.78 -3.69 0.98
C GLU A 14 14.35 -3.76 0.45
N LYS A 15 14.04 -4.79 -0.31
CA LYS A 15 12.71 -4.95 -0.87
C LYS A 15 11.67 -5.18 0.24
N HIS A 16 12.00 -6.03 1.21
CA HIS A 16 11.10 -6.28 2.33
C HIS A 16 10.91 -5.03 3.17
N LEU A 17 11.98 -4.28 3.39
CA LEU A 17 11.91 -3.05 4.16
C LEU A 17 10.98 -2.05 3.52
N LYS A 18 11.08 -1.87 2.20
CA LYS A 18 10.19 -0.97 1.48
C LYS A 18 8.74 -1.40 1.58
N GLY A 19 8.50 -2.70 1.48
CA GLY A 19 7.15 -3.23 1.61
C GLY A 19 6.55 -2.98 2.99
N VAL A 20 7.33 -3.19 4.03
CA VAL A 20 6.89 -2.94 5.41
C VAL A 20 6.57 -1.46 5.61
N ILE A 21 7.43 -0.59 5.13
CA ILE A 21 7.22 0.86 5.25
C ILE A 21 5.97 1.27 4.49
N SER A 22 5.75 0.73 3.30
CA SER A 22 4.54 1.04 2.52
C SER A 22 3.28 0.60 3.25
N GLU A 23 3.29 -0.56 3.89
CA GLU A 23 2.14 -1.01 4.66
C GLU A 23 1.87 -0.11 5.86
N ILE A 24 2.93 0.36 6.51
CA ILE A 24 2.79 1.30 7.62
C ILE A 24 2.19 2.61 7.12
N LYS A 25 2.66 3.11 5.99
CA LYS A 25 2.12 4.33 5.40
C LYS A 25 0.65 4.16 5.03
N ALA A 26 0.31 3.06 4.41
CA ALA A 26 -1.08 2.78 4.05
C ALA A 26 -1.97 2.74 5.28
N THR A 27 -1.50 2.09 6.35
CA THR A 27 -2.23 2.01 7.61
C THR A 27 -2.46 3.41 8.20
N GLU A 28 -1.42 4.24 8.20
CA GLU A 28 -1.52 5.60 8.70
C GLU A 28 -2.57 6.40 7.92
N ILE A 29 -2.52 6.33 6.61
CA ILE A 29 -3.46 7.05 5.75
C ILE A 29 -4.89 6.62 6.06
N LEU A 30 -5.13 5.33 6.16
CA LEU A 30 -6.45 4.81 6.44
C LEU A 30 -6.96 5.23 7.80
N ILE A 31 -6.12 5.13 8.82
CA ILE A 31 -6.51 5.53 10.17
C ILE A 31 -6.85 7.01 10.23
N LYS A 32 -6.05 7.86 9.58
CA LYS A 32 -6.31 9.29 9.55
C LYS A 32 -7.61 9.63 8.83
N ASN A 33 -8.07 8.76 7.97
CA ASN A 33 -9.34 8.95 7.28
C ASN A 33 -10.51 8.23 7.96
N GLY A 34 -10.30 7.78 9.19
CA GLY A 34 -11.40 7.27 10.01
C GLY A 34 -11.72 5.80 9.86
N PHE A 35 -10.83 5.03 9.24
CA PHE A 35 -11.05 3.60 9.07
C PHE A 35 -10.53 2.81 10.25
N LEU A 36 -11.21 1.71 10.56
CA LEU A 36 -10.64 0.67 11.39
C LEU A 36 -9.77 -0.18 10.47
N VAL A 37 -8.57 -0.50 10.91
CA VAL A 37 -7.61 -1.19 10.07
C VAL A 37 -7.15 -2.48 10.72
N TYR A 38 -7.21 -3.57 9.95
CA TYR A 38 -6.77 -4.89 10.39
C TYR A 38 -5.73 -5.39 9.40
N LYS A 39 -4.67 -5.96 9.91
CA LYS A 39 -3.57 -6.42 9.06
C LYS A 39 -3.55 -7.93 8.94
N ASN A 40 -3.11 -8.42 7.81
CA ASN A 40 -2.92 -9.84 7.59
C ASN A 40 -1.71 -10.32 8.38
N VAL A 41 -1.95 -11.13 9.38
CA VAL A 41 -0.89 -11.64 10.26
C VAL A 41 -0.05 -12.70 9.56
N SER A 42 -0.65 -13.44 8.64
CA SER A 42 0.06 -14.55 7.99
C SER A 42 1.10 -14.10 6.97
N ALA A 43 1.04 -12.86 6.55
CA ALA A 43 1.96 -12.28 5.56
C ALA A 43 1.87 -12.93 4.17
N HIS A 44 0.89 -13.77 3.94
CA HIS A 44 0.66 -14.40 2.65
C HIS A 44 -0.78 -14.18 2.24
N GLY A 45 -1.03 -14.25 0.94
CA GLY A 45 -2.38 -14.12 0.43
C GLY A 45 -2.56 -12.83 -0.35
N MET A 46 -3.77 -12.62 -0.80
CA MET A 46 -4.08 -11.54 -1.71
C MET A 46 -4.48 -10.24 -1.03
N VAL A 47 -4.61 -10.27 0.30
CA VAL A 47 -5.08 -9.10 1.07
C VAL A 47 -4.08 -8.80 2.17
N ASP A 48 -3.55 -7.59 2.17
CA ASP A 48 -2.63 -7.15 3.23
C ASP A 48 -3.38 -6.50 4.37
N ILE A 49 -4.42 -5.76 4.05
CA ILE A 49 -5.14 -4.93 5.02
C ILE A 49 -6.64 -5.08 4.76
N VAL A 50 -7.39 -5.16 5.84
CA VAL A 50 -8.83 -5.01 5.79
C VAL A 50 -9.17 -3.70 6.48
N ALA A 51 -9.90 -2.83 5.81
CA ALA A 51 -10.32 -1.55 6.37
C ALA A 51 -11.84 -1.49 6.43
N ILE A 52 -12.35 -0.92 7.50
CA ILE A 52 -13.80 -0.80 7.70
C ILE A 52 -14.12 0.67 7.92
N ASP A 53 -15.05 1.21 7.13
CA ASP A 53 -15.40 2.61 7.23
C ASP A 53 -16.45 2.85 8.33
N ASP A 54 -16.85 4.10 8.50
CA ASP A 54 -17.80 4.50 9.53
C ASP A 54 -19.21 3.96 9.31
N LEU A 55 -19.49 3.45 8.13
CA LEU A 55 -20.78 2.84 7.83
C LEU A 55 -20.72 1.31 7.92
N GLY A 56 -19.57 0.77 8.31
CA GLY A 56 -19.40 -0.67 8.43
C GLY A 56 -19.03 -1.36 7.13
N LYS A 57 -18.76 -0.60 6.07
CA LYS A 57 -18.38 -1.23 4.81
C LYS A 57 -16.93 -1.71 4.87
N ILE A 58 -16.71 -2.90 4.35
CA ILE A 58 -15.40 -3.56 4.40
C ILE A 58 -14.69 -3.41 3.07
N TYR A 59 -13.41 -3.05 3.14
CA TYR A 59 -12.54 -2.90 1.97
C TYR A 59 -11.35 -3.83 2.12
N LEU A 60 -11.07 -4.58 1.07
CA LEU A 60 -9.93 -5.51 1.03
C LEU A 60 -8.83 -4.83 0.22
N ILE A 61 -7.66 -4.71 0.80
CA ILE A 61 -6.59 -3.89 0.23
C ILE A 61 -5.29 -4.69 0.12
N ASP A 62 -4.67 -4.61 -1.04
CA ASP A 62 -3.32 -5.14 -1.25
C ASP A 62 -2.40 -3.93 -1.46
N VAL A 63 -1.41 -3.78 -0.62
CA VAL A 63 -0.50 -2.64 -0.66
C VAL A 63 0.67 -2.95 -1.59
N LYS A 64 0.94 -2.04 -2.51
CA LYS A 64 2.05 -2.17 -3.45
C LYS A 64 2.97 -0.96 -3.33
N THR A 65 4.25 -1.19 -3.51
CA THR A 65 5.24 -0.12 -3.48
C THR A 65 5.70 0.19 -4.90
N ILE A 66 5.78 1.47 -5.23
CA ILE A 66 6.43 1.89 -6.45
C ILE A 66 7.84 2.26 -6.10
N SER A 67 8.79 1.63 -6.79
CA SER A 67 10.17 1.95 -6.60
C SER A 67 10.60 2.88 -7.73
N PHE A 68 11.19 4.02 -7.35
CA PHE A 68 11.73 4.91 -8.33
C PHE A 68 13.05 4.36 -8.78
N ARG A 69 13.06 3.64 -9.83
CA ARG A 69 14.30 3.32 -10.47
C ARG A 69 14.42 4.19 -11.68
N LYS A 70 15.63 4.39 -12.13
CA LYS A 70 15.83 5.02 -13.42
C LYS A 70 15.19 4.11 -14.44
N THR A 71 14.04 4.47 -14.90
CA THR A 71 13.35 3.72 -15.92
C THR A 71 12.90 4.69 -16.97
N TYR A 72 12.56 4.16 -18.12
CA TYR A 72 12.04 4.98 -19.19
C TYR A 72 10.56 5.28 -19.01
N PHE A 73 9.96 4.77 -17.93
CA PHE A 73 8.55 4.95 -17.70
C PHE A 73 8.33 5.97 -16.61
N SER A 74 7.34 6.80 -16.78
CA SER A 74 6.94 7.75 -15.74
C SER A 74 6.27 7.02 -14.59
N PRO A 75 6.21 7.61 -13.41
CA PRO A 75 5.46 7.03 -12.29
C PRO A 75 4.00 6.77 -12.64
N ALA A 76 3.39 7.63 -13.43
CA ALA A 76 2.00 7.44 -13.84
C ALA A 76 1.84 6.17 -14.66
N ASP A 77 2.78 5.88 -15.55
CA ASP A 77 2.70 4.66 -16.33
C ASP A 77 2.80 3.43 -15.44
N LYS A 78 3.64 3.47 -14.41
CA LYS A 78 3.75 2.36 -13.47
C LYS A 78 2.46 2.14 -12.71
N ILE A 79 1.79 3.21 -12.31
CA ILE A 79 0.52 3.11 -11.61
C ILE A 79 -0.54 2.48 -12.51
N ILE A 80 -0.61 2.92 -13.75
CA ILE A 80 -1.57 2.40 -14.70
C ILE A 80 -1.40 0.90 -14.92
N ARG A 81 -0.17 0.41 -14.87
CA ARG A 81 0.10 -1.00 -15.10
C ARG A 81 -0.17 -1.88 -13.88
N ARG A 82 -0.33 -1.29 -12.72
CA ARG A 82 -0.61 -2.05 -11.52
C ARG A 82 -2.10 -2.23 -11.40
N ILE A 83 -2.56 -3.43 -11.67
CA ILE A 83 -3.99 -3.77 -11.55
C ILE A 83 -4.12 -5.02 -10.70
N PRO A 84 -5.26 -5.19 -10.04
CA PRO A 84 -5.50 -6.42 -9.27
C PRO A 84 -5.48 -7.64 -10.18
N SER A 85 -5.04 -8.77 -9.65
CA SER A 85 -5.11 -10.04 -10.39
C SER A 85 -6.56 -10.45 -10.56
N ASP A 86 -6.80 -11.44 -11.42
CA ASP A 86 -8.17 -11.93 -11.62
C ASP A 86 -8.78 -12.47 -10.32
N ASP A 87 -8.00 -13.18 -9.53
CA ASP A 87 -8.47 -13.69 -8.25
C ASP A 87 -8.75 -12.55 -7.28
N GLN A 88 -7.93 -11.53 -7.27
CA GLN A 88 -8.17 -10.35 -6.44
C GLN A 88 -9.44 -9.64 -6.86
N LYS A 89 -9.65 -9.51 -8.17
CA LYS A 89 -10.88 -8.87 -8.68
C LYS A 89 -12.12 -9.64 -8.25
N LYS A 90 -12.05 -10.95 -8.24
CA LYS A 90 -13.19 -11.77 -7.79
C LYS A 90 -13.52 -11.53 -6.34
N LEU A 91 -12.51 -11.28 -5.51
CA LEU A 91 -12.72 -10.99 -4.10
C LEU A 91 -13.06 -9.52 -3.83
N GLY A 92 -12.92 -8.67 -4.83
CA GLY A 92 -13.13 -7.24 -4.63
C GLY A 92 -11.94 -6.53 -4.01
N VAL A 93 -10.73 -7.07 -4.16
CA VAL A 93 -9.52 -6.47 -3.62
C VAL A 93 -9.11 -5.28 -4.48
N VAL A 94 -8.73 -4.19 -3.83
CA VAL A 94 -8.17 -3.04 -4.53
C VAL A 94 -6.70 -2.91 -4.16
N LEU A 95 -5.92 -2.32 -5.06
CA LEU A 95 -4.53 -2.05 -4.77
C LEU A 95 -4.39 -0.63 -4.22
N MET A 96 -3.62 -0.50 -3.16
CA MET A 96 -3.21 0.81 -2.65
C MET A 96 -1.72 0.93 -2.93
N ILE A 97 -1.38 1.83 -3.82
CA ILE A 97 -0.03 1.95 -4.35
C ILE A 97 0.66 3.12 -3.65
N ILE A 98 1.74 2.81 -2.95
CA ILE A 98 2.45 3.81 -2.16
C ILE A 98 3.72 4.22 -2.89
N ASP A 99 3.91 5.53 -2.98
CA ASP A 99 5.07 6.11 -3.60
C ASP A 99 5.60 7.20 -2.69
N GLY A 100 6.46 6.85 -1.76
CA GLY A 100 6.95 7.79 -0.76
C GLY A 100 5.80 8.34 0.06
N GLU A 101 5.56 9.65 -0.06
CA GLU A 101 4.47 10.30 0.65
C GLU A 101 3.17 10.34 -0.16
N SER A 102 3.22 9.88 -1.39
CA SER A 102 2.05 9.88 -2.26
C SER A 102 1.44 8.50 -2.34
N PHE A 103 0.18 8.43 -2.74
CA PHE A 103 -0.47 7.15 -2.92
C PHE A 103 -1.54 7.25 -3.99
N ALA A 104 -1.93 6.09 -4.49
CA ALA A 104 -2.99 5.98 -5.49
C ALA A 104 -3.71 4.65 -5.29
N PHE A 105 -4.87 4.52 -5.89
CA PHE A 105 -5.63 3.27 -5.84
C PHE A 105 -5.80 2.72 -7.25
N SER A 106 -5.87 1.41 -7.34
CA SER A 106 -6.20 0.73 -8.59
C SER A 106 -7.29 -0.31 -8.30
N PRO A 107 -8.45 -0.24 -8.92
CA PRO A 107 -8.85 0.74 -9.94
C PRO A 107 -8.97 2.16 -9.38
N VAL A 108 -8.68 3.14 -10.21
CA VAL A 108 -8.64 4.54 -9.79
C VAL A 108 -9.98 5.02 -9.24
N ASP A 109 -11.06 4.53 -9.82
CA ASP A 109 -12.40 4.94 -9.44
C ASP A 109 -13.07 4.02 -8.43
N CYS A 110 -12.29 3.23 -7.70
CA CYS A 110 -12.86 2.32 -6.73
C CYS A 110 -13.55 3.08 -5.59
N ALA A 111 -14.45 2.39 -4.90
CA ALA A 111 -15.21 3.02 -3.81
C ALA A 111 -14.31 3.55 -2.72
N LEU A 112 -13.21 2.86 -2.44
CA LEU A 112 -12.28 3.29 -1.40
C LEU A 112 -11.64 4.62 -1.72
N SER A 113 -11.27 4.86 -2.98
CA SER A 113 -10.62 6.10 -3.36
C SER A 113 -11.55 7.30 -3.13
N LYS A 114 -12.84 7.09 -3.21
CA LYS A 114 -13.82 8.15 -2.97
C LYS A 114 -14.00 8.46 -1.49
N LYS A 115 -13.62 7.54 -0.63
CA LYS A 115 -13.72 7.72 0.80
C LYS A 115 -12.49 8.40 1.41
N ILE A 116 -11.36 8.33 0.73
CA ILE A 116 -10.13 8.94 1.21
C ILE A 116 -10.07 10.35 0.70
N LYS A 117 -10.27 11.32 1.59
CA LYS A 117 -10.41 12.70 1.14
C LYS A 117 -9.22 13.56 1.40
N PHE A 118 -8.73 13.56 2.60
CA PHE A 118 -7.71 14.52 2.94
C PHE A 118 -6.61 13.87 3.68
N ILE A 119 -5.50 13.78 3.07
CA ILE A 119 -4.40 13.15 3.72
C ILE A 119 -3.37 14.14 4.04
N LEU A 120 -3.35 15.18 3.29
CA LEU A 120 -2.27 16.12 3.36
C LEU A 120 -2.65 17.45 3.95
N CYS A 121 -3.79 17.52 4.56
CA CYS A 121 -4.22 18.80 5.08
C CYS A 121 -3.87 18.92 6.53
N PHE A 122 -2.64 19.06 6.81
CA PHE A 122 -2.21 19.25 8.19
C PHE A 122 -1.26 20.40 8.29
#